data_cb7af0abcbdc7a05a97fcea427e7c0de
#
_entry.id   cb7af0abcbdc7a05a97fcea427e7c0de
#
_cell.length_a   1.000
_cell.length_b   1.000
_cell.length_c   1.000
_cell.angle_alpha   90.00
_cell.angle_beta   90.00
_cell.angle_gamma   90.00
#
_symmetry.space_group_name_H-M   'P 1'
#
loop_
_entity.id
_entity.type
_entity.pdbx_description
1 polymer ?
#
loop_
_entity_poly.entity_id
_entity_poly.type
_entity_poly.pdbx_seq_one_letter_code
_entity_poly.pdbx_strand_id
1 'polypeptide(L)'
;MDKKSITFASDYNDHKTNQDMNDTTKKMLENDSNGLLTYEYIANNMGNIDEDLPTLVDNMIMKDRTGQFVVSTARYLNAIDRDKYATSIDLLVKAAIAKDRDHVYLAYLASSLWGTDYKEHAAELSANDDNFRRIYKRLYPVGI
;
A
#
# COMPACT_ATOMS: atom_id res chain seq x y z
N MET A 1 21.71 25.84 9.83
CA MET A 1 21.81 25.14 10.18
C MET A 1 21.31 24.45 10.31
N ASP A 2 21.25 24.85 10.14
CA ASP A 2 21.27 24.25 10.40
C ASP A 2 20.59 23.95 10.22
N LYS A 3 20.56 24.43 10.33
CA LYS A 3 20.48 24.01 10.27
C LYS A 3 19.85 23.65 10.28
N LYS A 4 19.84 24.10 10.16
CA LYS A 4 19.67 23.58 10.18
C LYS A 4 18.95 23.20 10.22
N SER A 5 19.43 23.87 9.73
CA SER A 5 19.16 23.31 9.92
C SER A 5 18.33 22.92 9.70
N ILE A 6 18.35 23.30 9.47
CA ILE A 6 18.10 22.68 9.38
C ILE A 6 17.36 22.44 8.94
N THR A 7 17.38 22.63 8.65
CA THR A 7 17.20 22.15 8.37
C THR A 7 16.56 22.00 7.97
N PHE A 8 16.54 22.19 7.76
CA PHE A 8 16.61 21.84 7.50
C PHE A 8 16.25 22.03 6.85
N ALA A 9 16.47 22.58 6.61
CA ALA A 9 16.75 22.28 6.21
C ALA A 9 16.50 22.20 5.50
N SER A 10 16.62 22.56 5.24
CA SER A 10 16.88 22.17 4.93
C SER A 10 16.60 22.10 4.42
N ASP A 11 16.74 22.45 4.28
CA ASP A 11 17.05 22.06 4.09
C ASP A 11 16.62 22.09 3.51
N TYR A 12 16.63 22.25 3.12
CA TYR A 12 16.85 21.96 2.80
C TYR A 12 16.45 21.93 2.11
N ASN A 13 16.83 21.97 1.47
CA ASN A 13 16.89 21.40 1.12
C ASN A 13 16.45 21.25 0.67
N ASP A 14 16.75 21.60 0.26
CA ASP A 14 16.74 21.01 0.02
C ASP A 14 16.22 20.88 -0.49
N HIS A 15 16.43 21.11 -1.25
CA HIS A 15 16.38 20.55 -1.63
C HIS A 15 16.04 19.99 -2.19
N LYS A 16 16.02 19.71 -2.75
CA LYS A 16 16.03 19.05 -3.15
C LYS A 16 15.32 18.87 -3.64
N THR A 17 15.23 19.44 -4.55
CA THR A 17 14.63 19.05 -4.82
C THR A 17 13.87 18.22 -4.75
N ASN A 18 13.40 18.08 -5.52
CA ASN A 18 12.86 16.91 -5.12
C ASN A 18 13.69 16.29 -4.14
N GLN A 19 13.14 15.99 -3.22
CA GLN A 19 13.88 15.58 -2.17
C GLN A 19 13.65 14.19 -1.86
N ASP A 20 14.62 13.41 -2.03
CA ASP A 20 14.59 12.06 -1.55
C ASP A 20 14.44 12.05 -0.04
N MET A 21 13.89 10.99 0.49
CA MET A 21 13.86 10.76 1.92
C MET A 21 15.28 10.84 2.46
N ASN A 22 15.44 11.40 3.65
CA ASN A 22 16.77 11.49 4.23
C ASN A 22 17.27 10.11 4.67
N ASP A 23 18.56 10.02 4.94
CA ASP A 23 19.20 8.74 5.22
C ASP A 23 18.68 8.08 6.49
N THR A 24 18.33 8.87 7.50
CA THR A 24 17.80 8.35 8.75
C THR A 24 16.45 7.64 8.49
N THR A 25 15.58 8.29 7.72
CA THR A 25 14.29 7.71 7.36
C THR A 25 14.46 6.44 6.55
N LYS A 26 15.37 6.47 5.57
CA LYS A 26 15.63 5.28 4.75
C LYS A 26 16.09 4.11 5.60
N LYS A 27 16.99 4.35 6.55
CA LYS A 27 17.47 3.28 7.44
C LYS A 27 16.36 2.74 8.32
N MET A 28 15.50 3.62 8.82
CA MET A 28 14.37 3.20 9.63
C MET A 28 13.47 2.26 8.83
N LEU A 29 13.18 2.63 7.59
CA LEU A 29 12.30 1.83 6.75
C LEU A 29 12.96 0.51 6.33
N GLU A 30 14.27 0.52 6.09
CA GLU A 30 15.02 -0.70 5.77
C GLU A 30 15.01 -1.68 6.93
N ASN A 31 14.92 -1.18 8.14
CA ASN A 31 14.87 -2.01 9.35
C ASN A 31 13.46 -2.38 9.77
N ASP A 32 12.46 -1.98 8.99
CA ASP A 32 11.09 -2.40 9.23
C ASP A 32 10.98 -3.92 9.13
N SER A 33 10.46 -4.55 10.16
CA SER A 33 10.45 -6.01 10.23
C SER A 33 9.23 -6.64 9.57
N ASN A 34 8.14 -5.89 9.41
CA ASN A 34 6.87 -6.48 8.97
C ASN A 34 6.00 -5.57 8.11
N GLY A 35 6.44 -4.35 7.83
CA GLY A 35 5.65 -3.40 7.05
C GLY A 35 4.97 -2.33 7.88
N LEU A 36 4.93 -2.48 9.21
CA LEU A 36 4.24 -1.51 10.05
C LEU A 36 4.86 -0.12 9.97
N LEU A 37 6.18 -0.03 10.09
CA LEU A 37 6.85 1.27 10.06
C LEU A 37 6.63 1.97 8.73
N THR A 38 6.68 1.20 7.64
CA THR A 38 6.45 1.75 6.31
C THR A 38 5.01 2.25 6.17
N TYR A 39 4.05 1.46 6.68
CA TYR A 39 2.65 1.88 6.69
C TYR A 39 2.46 3.18 7.46
N GLU A 40 3.03 3.26 8.66
CA GLU A 40 2.91 4.46 9.49
C GLU A 40 3.54 5.68 8.83
N TYR A 41 4.68 5.47 8.17
CA TYR A 41 5.33 6.56 7.47
C TYR A 41 4.45 7.09 6.33
N ILE A 42 3.84 6.19 5.56
CA ILE A 42 2.94 6.59 4.49
C ILE A 42 1.75 7.37 5.06
N ALA A 43 1.12 6.82 6.11
CA ALA A 43 -0.07 7.43 6.70
C ALA A 43 0.24 8.81 7.29
N ASN A 44 1.40 8.96 7.91
CA ASN A 44 1.76 10.21 8.57
C ASN A 44 2.28 11.29 7.64
N ASN A 45 2.56 10.95 6.39
CA ASN A 45 3.14 11.90 5.44
C ASN A 45 2.32 12.04 4.15
N MET A 46 1.06 11.64 4.18
CA MET A 46 0.19 11.80 3.01
C MET A 46 0.15 13.26 2.59
N GLY A 47 0.25 13.47 1.28
CA GLY A 47 0.32 14.82 0.74
C GLY A 47 1.75 15.26 0.45
N ASN A 48 2.74 14.57 1.01
CA ASN A 48 4.14 14.94 0.82
C ASN A 48 5.00 13.78 0.33
N ILE A 49 4.39 12.63 0.01
CA ILE A 49 5.16 11.43 -0.32
C ILE A 49 4.93 10.91 -1.73
N ASP A 50 4.21 11.65 -2.56
CA ASP A 50 3.81 11.11 -3.87
C ASP A 50 4.99 10.65 -4.69
N GLU A 51 6.11 11.39 -4.66
CA GLU A 51 7.30 11.02 -5.41
C GLU A 51 8.00 9.79 -4.83
N ASP A 52 7.88 9.60 -3.52
CA ASP A 52 8.53 8.48 -2.82
C ASP A 52 7.63 7.24 -2.75
N LEU A 53 6.36 7.39 -3.09
CA LEU A 53 5.40 6.31 -2.89
C LEU A 53 5.80 5.00 -3.59
N PRO A 54 6.29 5.01 -4.83
CA PRO A 54 6.72 3.74 -5.44
C PRO A 54 7.79 3.02 -4.63
N THR A 55 8.76 3.76 -4.10
CA THR A 55 9.82 3.18 -3.27
C THR A 55 9.24 2.63 -1.96
N LEU A 56 8.32 3.37 -1.36
CA LEU A 56 7.68 2.94 -0.11
C LEU A 56 6.84 1.69 -0.32
N VAL A 57 6.11 1.63 -1.42
CA VAL A 57 5.30 0.45 -1.76
C VAL A 57 6.21 -0.77 -1.95
N ASP A 58 7.33 -0.61 -2.67
CA ASP A 58 8.27 -1.70 -2.86
C ASP A 58 8.83 -2.18 -1.52
N ASN A 59 9.17 -1.26 -0.64
CA ASN A 59 9.69 -1.62 0.69
C ASN A 59 8.66 -2.39 1.49
N MET A 60 7.41 -1.94 1.48
CA MET A 60 6.34 -2.62 2.18
C MET A 60 6.14 -4.04 1.66
N ILE A 61 6.10 -4.19 0.34
CA ILE A 61 5.92 -5.50 -0.28
C ILE A 61 7.06 -6.44 0.14
N MET A 62 8.27 -5.92 0.22
CA MET A 62 9.41 -6.71 0.65
C MET A 62 9.32 -7.13 2.11
N LYS A 63 8.86 -6.24 3.00
CA LYS A 63 8.89 -6.47 4.44
C LYS A 63 7.67 -7.22 4.97
N ASP A 64 6.50 -7.01 4.38
CA ASP A 64 5.27 -7.62 4.86
C ASP A 64 5.20 -9.08 4.40
N ARG A 65 5.12 -10.00 5.34
CA ARG A 65 5.07 -11.43 5.04
C ARG A 65 3.68 -12.03 5.13
N THR A 66 2.74 -11.31 5.73
CA THR A 66 1.40 -11.84 5.97
C THR A 66 0.33 -11.25 5.08
N GLY A 67 0.60 -10.09 4.48
CA GLY A 67 -0.40 -9.35 3.71
C GLY A 67 -1.12 -8.28 4.51
N GLN A 68 -0.90 -8.23 5.83
CA GLN A 68 -1.60 -7.30 6.71
C GLN A 68 -1.41 -5.84 6.28
N PHE A 69 -0.17 -5.44 6.06
CA PHE A 69 0.12 -4.03 5.83
C PHE A 69 -0.01 -3.63 4.38
N VAL A 70 0.23 -4.54 3.43
CA VAL A 70 -0.07 -4.23 2.03
C VAL A 70 -1.57 -4.02 1.86
N VAL A 71 -2.41 -4.79 2.56
CA VAL A 71 -3.86 -4.60 2.53
C VAL A 71 -4.25 -3.28 3.18
N SER A 72 -3.72 -3.00 4.38
CA SER A 72 -4.02 -1.74 5.06
C SER A 72 -3.66 -0.54 4.20
N THR A 73 -2.51 -0.59 3.53
CA THR A 73 -2.07 0.51 2.68
C THR A 73 -2.95 0.66 1.45
N ALA A 74 -3.31 -0.47 0.81
CA ALA A 74 -4.18 -0.41 -0.36
C ALA A 74 -5.54 0.20 0.01
N ARG A 75 -6.10 -0.20 1.15
CA ARG A 75 -7.37 0.36 1.63
C ARG A 75 -7.25 1.85 1.92
N TYR A 76 -6.15 2.26 2.53
CA TYR A 76 -5.92 3.66 2.86
C TYR A 76 -5.81 4.51 1.61
N LEU A 77 -4.99 4.10 0.65
CA LEU A 77 -4.83 4.83 -0.61
C LEU A 77 -6.13 4.89 -1.40
N ASN A 78 -6.89 3.80 -1.38
CA ASN A 78 -8.19 3.75 -2.05
C ASN A 78 -9.17 4.76 -1.44
N ALA A 79 -9.13 4.91 -0.12
CA ALA A 79 -10.01 5.86 0.57
C ALA A 79 -9.61 7.31 0.30
N ILE A 80 -8.32 7.58 0.12
CA ILE A 80 -7.83 8.92 -0.15
C ILE A 80 -8.11 9.35 -1.59
N ASP A 81 -7.66 8.56 -2.56
CA ASP A 81 -7.86 8.90 -3.97
C ASP A 81 -7.54 7.67 -4.84
N ARG A 82 -8.58 6.92 -5.16
CA ARG A 82 -8.45 5.66 -5.88
C ARG A 82 -7.77 5.83 -7.23
N ASP A 83 -8.17 6.85 -7.97
CA ASP A 83 -7.64 7.05 -9.32
C ASP A 83 -6.20 7.49 -9.30
N LYS A 84 -5.87 8.41 -8.41
CA LYS A 84 -4.51 8.93 -8.29
C LYS A 84 -3.52 7.83 -7.92
N TYR A 85 -3.92 6.94 -7.02
CA TYR A 85 -3.04 5.90 -6.50
C TYR A 85 -3.28 4.53 -7.11
N ALA A 86 -3.94 4.49 -8.26
CA ALA A 86 -4.34 3.21 -8.88
C ALA A 86 -3.17 2.26 -9.10
N THR A 87 -2.03 2.76 -9.54
CA THR A 87 -0.86 1.92 -9.80
C THR A 87 -0.33 1.29 -8.52
N SER A 88 -0.20 2.10 -7.46
CA SER A 88 0.27 1.60 -6.17
C SER A 88 -0.73 0.61 -5.58
N ILE A 89 -2.03 0.91 -5.68
CA ILE A 89 -3.07 0.02 -5.18
C ILE A 89 -2.98 -1.33 -5.88
N ASP A 90 -2.81 -1.33 -7.21
CA ASP A 90 -2.73 -2.57 -7.98
C ASP A 90 -1.54 -3.44 -7.52
N LEU A 91 -0.38 -2.83 -7.31
CA LEU A 91 0.81 -3.55 -6.84
C LEU A 91 0.57 -4.15 -5.45
N LEU A 92 -0.04 -3.37 -4.56
CA LEU A 92 -0.32 -3.84 -3.20
C LEU A 92 -1.34 -4.98 -3.20
N VAL A 93 -2.36 -4.88 -4.05
CA VAL A 93 -3.38 -5.91 -4.16
C VAL A 93 -2.75 -7.22 -4.65
N LYS A 94 -1.91 -7.15 -5.66
CA LYS A 94 -1.23 -8.34 -6.17
C LYS A 94 -0.34 -8.98 -5.11
N ALA A 95 0.34 -8.15 -4.31
CA ALA A 95 1.16 -8.65 -3.21
C ALA A 95 0.29 -9.32 -2.14
N ALA A 96 -0.87 -8.73 -1.83
CA ALA A 96 -1.79 -9.30 -0.86
C ALA A 96 -2.28 -10.68 -1.30
N ILE A 97 -2.63 -10.82 -2.57
CA ILE A 97 -3.07 -12.09 -3.12
C ILE A 97 -1.99 -13.17 -2.94
N ALA A 98 -0.73 -12.78 -3.11
CA ALA A 98 0.39 -13.72 -2.99
C ALA A 98 0.72 -14.06 -1.54
N LYS A 99 0.46 -13.15 -0.59
CA LYS A 99 0.96 -13.26 0.78
C LYS A 99 -0.07 -13.75 1.78
N ASP A 100 -1.35 -13.41 1.63
CA ASP A 100 -2.36 -13.68 2.66
C ASP A 100 -2.88 -15.11 2.52
N ARG A 101 -2.24 -16.02 3.23
CA ARG A 101 -2.56 -17.46 3.16
C ARG A 101 -3.89 -17.79 3.83
N ASP A 102 -4.22 -17.08 4.90
CA ASP A 102 -5.45 -17.34 5.65
C ASP A 102 -6.65 -16.60 5.09
N HIS A 103 -6.42 -15.71 4.13
CA HIS A 103 -7.43 -14.93 3.42
C HIS A 103 -8.20 -13.95 4.30
N VAL A 104 -7.71 -13.71 5.52
CA VAL A 104 -8.34 -12.79 6.46
C VAL A 104 -8.26 -11.35 5.93
N TYR A 105 -7.09 -10.96 5.49
CA TYR A 105 -6.87 -9.59 5.01
C TYR A 105 -7.52 -9.35 3.65
N LEU A 106 -7.56 -10.40 2.81
CA LEU A 106 -8.22 -10.30 1.51
C LEU A 106 -9.70 -10.00 1.65
N ALA A 107 -10.34 -10.53 2.70
CA ALA A 107 -11.76 -10.28 2.94
C ALA A 107 -12.00 -8.80 3.20
N TYR A 108 -11.15 -8.17 4.03
CA TYR A 108 -11.24 -6.73 4.28
C TYR A 108 -10.98 -5.92 3.02
N LEU A 109 -10.00 -6.36 2.24
CA LEU A 109 -9.65 -5.67 1.00
C LEU A 109 -10.79 -5.67 0.00
N ALA A 110 -11.45 -6.82 -0.15
CA ALA A 110 -12.55 -6.95 -1.12
C ALA A 110 -13.67 -5.96 -0.82
N SER A 111 -14.08 -5.87 0.44
CA SER A 111 -15.14 -4.93 0.83
C SER A 111 -14.73 -3.49 0.58
N SER A 112 -13.48 -3.16 0.84
CA SER A 112 -12.99 -1.77 0.69
C SER A 112 -12.90 -1.35 -0.77
N LEU A 113 -12.47 -2.25 -1.66
CA LEU A 113 -12.23 -1.91 -3.05
C LEU A 113 -13.48 -2.00 -3.91
N TRP A 114 -14.36 -2.95 -3.63
CA TRP A 114 -15.50 -3.24 -4.52
C TRP A 114 -16.86 -3.09 -3.84
N GLY A 115 -16.88 -2.66 -2.57
CA GLY A 115 -18.13 -2.43 -1.84
C GLY A 115 -18.55 -3.65 -1.03
N THR A 116 -19.34 -3.40 0.01
CA THR A 116 -19.79 -4.48 0.90
C THR A 116 -20.73 -5.46 0.21
N ASP A 117 -21.32 -5.04 -0.92
CA ASP A 117 -22.23 -5.88 -1.72
C ASP A 117 -21.53 -6.54 -2.90
N TYR A 118 -20.21 -6.68 -2.85
CA TYR A 118 -19.45 -7.21 -4.00
C TYR A 118 -19.89 -8.62 -4.41
N LYS A 119 -20.42 -9.41 -3.48
CA LYS A 119 -20.89 -10.76 -3.82
C LYS A 119 -22.05 -10.72 -4.81
N GLU A 120 -22.90 -9.71 -4.70
CA GLU A 120 -24.06 -9.57 -5.57
C GLU A 120 -23.66 -9.19 -6.99
N HIS A 121 -22.44 -8.71 -7.17
CA HIS A 121 -21.91 -8.29 -8.46
C HIS A 121 -20.73 -9.13 -8.90
N ALA A 122 -20.56 -10.30 -8.29
CA ALA A 122 -19.34 -11.10 -8.46
C ALA A 122 -19.09 -11.52 -9.90
N ALA A 123 -20.14 -11.87 -10.65
CA ALA A 123 -19.96 -12.31 -12.02
C ALA A 123 -19.42 -11.19 -12.91
N GLU A 124 -19.99 -10.01 -12.79
CA GLU A 124 -19.56 -8.84 -13.57
C GLU A 124 -18.17 -8.40 -13.16
N LEU A 125 -17.92 -8.31 -11.85
CA LEU A 125 -16.62 -7.91 -11.34
C LEU A 125 -15.53 -8.89 -11.78
N SER A 126 -15.80 -10.18 -11.70
CA SER A 126 -14.84 -11.21 -12.12
C SER A 126 -14.52 -11.13 -13.60
N ALA A 127 -15.50 -10.78 -14.42
CA ALA A 127 -15.31 -10.68 -15.86
C ALA A 127 -14.44 -9.48 -16.23
N ASN A 128 -14.47 -8.42 -15.42
CA ASN A 128 -13.81 -7.16 -15.75
C ASN A 128 -12.56 -6.85 -14.92
N ASP A 129 -12.31 -7.59 -13.85
CA ASP A 129 -11.21 -7.29 -12.93
C ASP A 129 -10.53 -8.58 -12.50
N ASP A 130 -9.33 -8.80 -13.00
CA ASP A 130 -8.58 -10.03 -12.72
C ASP A 130 -8.21 -10.15 -11.24
N ASN A 131 -7.87 -9.04 -10.60
CA ASN A 131 -7.56 -9.06 -9.17
C ASN A 131 -8.78 -9.48 -8.36
N PHE A 132 -9.95 -8.93 -8.70
CA PHE A 132 -11.18 -9.32 -8.03
C PHE A 132 -11.44 -10.82 -8.21
N ARG A 133 -11.32 -11.32 -9.44
CA ARG A 133 -11.56 -12.73 -9.74
C ARG A 133 -10.67 -13.63 -8.90
N ARG A 134 -9.39 -13.27 -8.79
CA ARG A 134 -8.41 -14.06 -8.03
C ARG A 134 -8.74 -14.05 -6.54
N ILE A 135 -9.09 -12.88 -6.00
CA ILE A 135 -9.46 -12.77 -4.59
C ILE A 135 -10.75 -13.53 -4.31
N TYR A 136 -11.76 -13.36 -5.18
CA TYR A 136 -13.04 -13.99 -4.97
C TYR A 136 -12.93 -15.52 -4.93
N LYS A 137 -12.10 -16.09 -5.81
CA LYS A 137 -11.87 -17.53 -5.80
C LYS A 137 -11.24 -18.02 -4.51
N ARG A 138 -10.40 -17.20 -3.89
CA ARG A 138 -9.77 -17.57 -2.62
C ARG A 138 -10.74 -17.50 -1.46
N LEU A 139 -11.60 -16.48 -1.47
CA LEU A 139 -12.56 -16.29 -0.38
C LEU A 139 -13.73 -17.28 -0.49
N TYR A 140 -14.11 -17.62 -1.67
CA TYR A 140 -15.28 -18.47 -1.92
C TYR A 140 -14.94 -19.56 -2.94
N PRO A 141 -14.16 -20.56 -2.51
CA PRO A 141 -13.82 -21.66 -3.42
C PRO A 141 -15.08 -22.36 -3.89
N VAL A 142 -15.19 -22.60 -5.20
CA VAL A 142 -16.36 -23.24 -5.79
C VAL A 142 -15.93 -24.49 -6.52
N GLY A 143 -16.89 -25.26 -6.95
CA GLY A 143 -16.60 -26.50 -7.63
C GLY A 143 -16.13 -27.58 -6.69
N ILE A 144 -16.32 -27.30 -5.48
CA ILE A 144 -15.93 -28.22 -4.43
C ILE A 144 -16.96 -29.28 -4.28
#